data_319334756a4205a4ee45bd97db77ad85
#
_entry.id   319334756a4205a4ee45bd97db77ad85
#
_cell.length_a   1.000
_cell.length_b   1.000
_cell.length_c   1.000
_cell.angle_alpha   90.00
_cell.angle_beta   90.00
_cell.angle_gamma   90.00
#
_symmetry.space_group_name_H-M   'P 1'
#
loop_
_entity.id
_entity.type
_entity.pdbx_description
1 polymer ?
#
loop_
_entity_poly.entity_id
_entity_poly.type
_entity_poly.pdbx_seq_one_letter_code
_entity_poly.pdbx_strand_id
1 'polypeptide(L)'
;MRIVLRTLVLLLALTALAPSASWAQARPADRFEPGELVETGHRFFGGVSRGLATILEKAVSQWGLPNGYVLGEEAGGAFFGGLRYGEGTLYTKNAGDLKVYFQGPSLGWDIGGDGARTMMLVYNLPATHAIYQRFGGVDGSAYFIGGFGMTALTSNNIVLVPIRSGVGLRLGANVGYLKFTPQSTWNPF
;
A
#
# COMPACT_ATOMS: atom_id res chain seq x y z
N MET A 1 7.97 -30.64 55.79
CA MET A 1 6.83 -29.84 55.31
C MET A 1 7.17 -28.36 55.05
N ARG A 2 8.00 -27.69 55.85
CA ARG A 2 8.37 -26.26 55.66
C ARG A 2 9.39 -26.00 54.53
N ILE A 3 10.22 -26.97 54.16
CA ILE A 3 11.24 -26.86 53.11
C ILE A 3 10.59 -26.98 51.71
N VAL A 4 9.63 -27.91 51.56
CA VAL A 4 8.90 -28.13 50.29
C VAL A 4 8.05 -26.90 49.88
N LEU A 5 7.49 -26.21 50.91
CA LEU A 5 6.69 -25.00 50.67
C LEU A 5 7.55 -23.81 50.19
N ARG A 6 8.80 -23.69 50.65
CA ARG A 6 9.73 -22.62 50.25
C ARG A 6 10.27 -22.82 48.84
N THR A 7 10.48 -24.05 48.40
CA THR A 7 10.91 -24.35 47.02
C THR A 7 9.78 -24.14 46.03
N LEU A 8 8.53 -24.42 46.42
CA LEU A 8 7.36 -24.18 45.55
C LEU A 8 7.10 -22.68 45.29
N VAL A 9 7.30 -21.83 46.32
CA VAL A 9 7.15 -20.37 46.20
C VAL A 9 8.26 -19.76 45.36
N LEU A 10 9.48 -20.28 45.39
CA LEU A 10 10.58 -19.82 44.54
C LEU A 10 10.41 -20.22 43.06
N LEU A 11 9.83 -21.39 42.77
CA LEU A 11 9.51 -21.81 41.43
C LEU A 11 8.36 -20.96 40.82
N LEU A 12 7.37 -20.57 41.61
CA LEU A 12 6.26 -19.72 41.14
C LEU A 12 6.70 -18.28 40.82
N ALA A 13 7.73 -17.77 41.54
CA ALA A 13 8.26 -16.42 41.34
C ALA A 13 9.13 -16.31 40.05
N LEU A 14 9.67 -17.43 39.54
CA LEU A 14 10.52 -17.42 38.35
C LEU A 14 9.74 -17.43 37.05
N THR A 15 8.45 -17.77 37.06
CA THR A 15 7.59 -17.78 35.87
C THR A 15 7.00 -16.41 35.54
N ALA A 16 7.13 -15.41 36.40
CA ALA A 16 6.57 -14.07 36.23
C ALA A 16 7.48 -13.12 35.45
N LEU A 17 8.69 -13.52 35.04
CA LEU A 17 9.62 -12.72 34.23
C LEU A 17 9.71 -13.20 32.76
N ALA A 18 8.62 -13.67 32.16
CA ALA A 18 8.59 -13.80 30.75
C ALA A 18 8.59 -12.37 30.16
N PRO A 19 9.59 -11.95 29.32
CA PRO A 19 9.52 -10.69 28.65
C PRO A 19 8.28 -10.77 27.74
N SER A 20 7.27 -9.93 28.03
CA SER A 20 6.18 -9.69 27.11
C SER A 20 6.84 -9.23 25.81
N ALA A 21 6.85 -10.06 24.79
CA ALA A 21 7.17 -9.65 23.45
C ALA A 21 6.15 -8.55 23.09
N SER A 22 6.51 -7.31 23.38
CA SER A 22 5.79 -6.14 22.91
C SER A 22 5.89 -6.19 21.40
N TRP A 23 4.86 -6.68 20.76
CA TRP A 23 4.64 -6.47 19.35
C TRP A 23 4.64 -4.95 19.22
N ALA A 24 5.66 -4.40 18.58
CA ALA A 24 5.73 -2.97 18.27
C ALA A 24 4.56 -2.66 17.34
N GLN A 25 3.40 -2.39 17.91
CA GLN A 25 2.31 -1.75 17.20
C GLN A 25 2.88 -0.42 16.75
N ALA A 26 3.01 -0.24 15.43
CA ALA A 26 3.40 1.02 14.84
C ALA A 26 2.59 2.13 15.52
N ARG A 27 3.29 3.09 16.12
CA ARG A 27 2.66 4.16 16.90
C ARG A 27 1.68 4.90 16.01
N PRO A 28 0.52 5.34 16.51
CA PRO A 28 -0.46 6.12 15.72
C PRO A 28 0.16 7.32 15.00
N ALA A 29 1.23 7.90 15.57
CA ALA A 29 1.98 9.02 14.98
C ALA A 29 2.66 8.70 13.64
N ASP A 30 2.85 7.43 13.31
CA ASP A 30 3.54 6.98 12.09
C ASP A 30 2.56 6.68 10.95
N ARG A 31 1.26 6.90 11.16
CA ARG A 31 0.20 6.56 10.22
C ARG A 31 -0.52 7.79 9.72
N PHE A 32 -1.05 7.69 8.51
CA PHE A 32 -1.84 8.74 7.89
C PHE A 32 -3.32 8.59 8.23
N GLU A 33 -3.94 9.67 8.67
CA GLU A 33 -5.38 9.70 8.96
C GLU A 33 -6.22 9.77 7.68
N PRO A 34 -7.48 9.24 7.70
CA PRO A 34 -8.33 9.23 6.51
C PRO A 34 -8.54 10.63 5.91
N GLY A 35 -8.70 11.65 6.74
CA GLY A 35 -8.89 13.04 6.30
C GLY A 35 -7.68 13.58 5.54
N GLU A 36 -6.45 13.29 6.00
CA GLU A 36 -5.21 13.69 5.32
C GLU A 36 -5.10 13.03 3.93
N LEU A 37 -5.47 11.74 3.85
CA LEU A 37 -5.44 10.98 2.60
C LEU A 37 -6.46 11.50 1.60
N VAL A 38 -7.68 11.82 2.05
CA VAL A 38 -8.74 12.37 1.21
C VAL A 38 -8.34 13.75 0.68
N GLU A 39 -7.83 14.64 1.53
CA GLU A 39 -7.37 15.95 1.12
C GLU A 39 -6.21 15.88 0.12
N THR A 40 -5.23 15.04 0.41
CA THR A 40 -4.09 14.80 -0.49
C THR A 40 -4.54 14.23 -1.83
N GLY A 41 -5.44 13.25 -1.81
CA GLY A 41 -6.00 12.67 -3.02
C GLY A 41 -6.80 13.67 -3.84
N HIS A 42 -7.63 14.52 -3.23
CA HIS A 42 -8.35 15.56 -3.95
C HIS A 42 -7.42 16.55 -4.65
N ARG A 43 -6.36 16.99 -3.96
CA ARG A 43 -5.34 17.87 -4.59
C ARG A 43 -4.62 17.16 -5.73
N PHE A 44 -4.28 15.90 -5.55
CA PHE A 44 -3.53 15.13 -6.52
C PHE A 44 -4.35 14.81 -7.77
N PHE A 45 -5.60 14.35 -7.63
CA PHE A 45 -6.47 14.03 -8.77
C PHE A 45 -7.12 15.27 -9.42
N GLY A 46 -6.98 16.44 -8.81
CA GLY A 46 -7.41 17.72 -9.41
C GLY A 46 -8.89 18.06 -9.18
N GLY A 47 -9.52 17.50 -8.17
CA GLY A 47 -10.90 17.85 -7.82
C GLY A 47 -11.46 17.10 -6.63
N VAL A 48 -12.48 17.69 -5.99
CA VAL A 48 -13.20 17.05 -4.90
C VAL A 48 -14.10 15.96 -5.47
N SER A 49 -13.90 14.73 -5.03
CA SER A 49 -14.64 13.57 -5.51
C SER A 49 -15.16 12.73 -4.33
N ARG A 50 -16.50 12.54 -4.28
CA ARG A 50 -17.11 11.63 -3.31
C ARG A 50 -16.64 10.19 -3.54
N GLY A 51 -16.43 9.79 -4.81
CA GLY A 51 -15.93 8.45 -5.13
C GLY A 51 -14.55 8.19 -4.54
N LEU A 52 -13.64 9.18 -4.61
CA LEU A 52 -12.32 9.07 -3.99
C LEU A 52 -12.41 8.92 -2.47
N ALA A 53 -13.20 9.76 -1.80
CA ALA A 53 -13.39 9.65 -0.35
C ALA A 53 -13.91 8.26 0.04
N THR A 54 -14.94 7.77 -0.66
CA THR A 54 -15.54 6.46 -0.35
C THR A 54 -14.56 5.30 -0.58
N ILE A 55 -13.74 5.33 -1.64
CA ILE A 55 -12.78 4.24 -1.90
C ILE A 55 -11.62 4.26 -0.89
N LEU A 56 -11.19 5.46 -0.45
CA LEU A 56 -10.20 5.61 0.61
C LEU A 56 -10.73 5.11 1.96
N GLU A 57 -11.96 5.47 2.33
CA GLU A 57 -12.63 4.93 3.52
C GLU A 57 -12.74 3.41 3.47
N LYS A 58 -13.08 2.84 2.30
CA LYS A 58 -13.14 1.40 2.10
C LYS A 58 -11.76 0.76 2.31
N ALA A 59 -10.69 1.35 1.77
CA ALA A 59 -9.33 0.86 1.95
C ALA A 59 -8.93 0.89 3.44
N VAL A 60 -9.17 2.00 4.14
CA VAL A 60 -8.87 2.13 5.57
C VAL A 60 -9.69 1.16 6.41
N SER A 61 -10.97 0.94 6.10
CA SER A 61 -11.80 -0.03 6.82
C SER A 61 -11.31 -1.47 6.68
N GLN A 62 -10.67 -1.79 5.57
CA GLN A 62 -10.21 -3.15 5.25
C GLN A 62 -8.79 -3.45 5.72
N TRP A 63 -7.88 -2.49 5.60
CA TRP A 63 -6.45 -2.66 5.91
C TRP A 63 -5.93 -1.77 7.04
N GLY A 64 -6.78 -0.92 7.64
CA GLY A 64 -6.40 0.03 8.67
C GLY A 64 -5.75 1.29 8.10
N LEU A 65 -5.01 2.01 8.95
CA LEU A 65 -4.31 3.23 8.57
C LEU A 65 -2.97 2.89 7.89
N PRO A 66 -2.69 3.43 6.68
CA PRO A 66 -1.41 3.24 6.01
C PRO A 66 -0.29 4.00 6.72
N ASN A 67 0.94 3.50 6.63
CA ASN A 67 2.13 4.18 7.13
C ASN A 67 2.98 4.82 6.01
N GLY A 68 2.51 4.71 4.77
CA GLY A 68 3.04 5.42 3.61
C GLY A 68 1.99 5.54 2.51
N TYR A 69 2.23 6.43 1.56
CA TYR A 69 1.49 6.46 0.30
C TYR A 69 2.40 6.91 -0.83
N VAL A 70 2.12 6.46 -2.05
CA VAL A 70 2.79 6.87 -3.28
C VAL A 70 1.84 7.73 -4.09
N LEU A 71 2.30 8.90 -4.55
CA LEU A 71 1.65 9.66 -5.60
C LEU A 71 2.49 9.54 -6.87
N GLY A 72 1.89 9.09 -7.94
CA GLY A 72 2.60 8.84 -9.18
C GLY A 72 1.74 8.93 -10.42
N GLU A 73 2.42 9.01 -11.54
CA GLU A 73 1.82 8.98 -12.86
C GLU A 73 2.29 7.72 -13.59
N GLU A 74 1.40 7.10 -14.32
CA GLU A 74 1.70 5.89 -15.09
C GLU A 74 1.27 6.04 -16.54
N ALA A 75 2.10 5.50 -17.43
CA ALA A 75 1.79 5.31 -18.83
C ALA A 75 1.76 3.81 -19.14
N GLY A 76 0.81 3.40 -19.96
CA GLY A 76 0.66 1.99 -20.31
C GLY A 76 -0.31 1.79 -21.45
N GLY A 77 -0.52 0.53 -21.81
CA GLY A 77 -1.49 0.15 -22.82
C GLY A 77 -0.91 -0.65 -23.97
N ALA A 78 -1.70 -0.78 -25.04
CA ALA A 78 -1.33 -1.59 -26.22
C ALA A 78 -0.06 -1.12 -26.91
N PHE A 79 0.23 0.18 -26.89
CA PHE A 79 1.46 0.76 -27.45
C PHE A 79 2.73 0.25 -26.75
N PHE A 80 2.63 -0.14 -25.48
CA PHE A 80 3.75 -0.66 -24.70
C PHE A 80 3.71 -2.19 -24.56
N GLY A 81 3.05 -2.89 -25.47
CA GLY A 81 3.00 -4.34 -25.48
C GLY A 81 2.26 -4.93 -24.28
N GLY A 82 1.24 -4.23 -23.76
CA GLY A 82 0.52 -4.69 -22.57
C GLY A 82 1.27 -4.46 -21.25
N LEU A 83 2.27 -3.57 -21.25
CA LEU A 83 3.03 -3.16 -20.08
C LEU A 83 2.61 -1.75 -19.65
N ARG A 84 2.89 -1.44 -18.40
CA ARG A 84 2.79 -0.09 -17.83
C ARG A 84 4.07 0.26 -17.09
N TYR A 85 4.40 1.51 -17.15
CA TYR A 85 5.52 2.12 -16.47
C TYR A 85 5.04 3.36 -15.76
N GLY A 86 5.53 3.59 -14.57
CA GLY A 86 5.19 4.79 -13.81
C GLY A 86 6.34 5.24 -12.94
N GLU A 87 6.24 6.47 -12.52
CA GLU A 87 7.11 7.06 -11.54
C GLU A 87 6.30 7.84 -10.51
N GLY A 88 6.86 8.03 -9.34
CA GLY A 88 6.20 8.76 -8.28
C GLY A 88 7.10 9.01 -7.08
N THR A 89 6.48 9.51 -6.04
CA THR A 89 7.14 9.74 -4.76
C THR A 89 6.39 8.98 -3.66
N LEU A 90 7.12 8.17 -2.91
CA LEU A 90 6.66 7.58 -1.67
C LEU A 90 6.81 8.61 -0.55
N TYR A 91 5.74 8.88 0.16
CA TYR A 91 5.68 9.75 1.32
C TYR A 91 5.51 8.92 2.59
N THR A 92 6.30 9.23 3.61
CA THR A 92 6.17 8.64 4.95
C THR A 92 6.26 9.73 6.02
N LYS A 93 5.61 9.55 7.18
CA LYS A 93 5.66 10.59 8.23
C LYS A 93 7.03 10.72 8.91
N ASN A 94 7.79 9.62 9.01
CA ASN A 94 8.99 9.59 9.86
C ASN A 94 10.28 9.24 9.14
N ALA A 95 10.19 8.79 7.88
CA ALA A 95 11.38 8.33 7.15
C ALA A 95 11.68 9.15 5.89
N GLY A 96 10.96 10.29 5.72
CA GLY A 96 11.11 11.18 4.57
C GLY A 96 10.48 10.64 3.29
N ASP A 97 10.76 11.32 2.19
CA ASP A 97 10.22 11.05 0.88
C ASP A 97 11.23 10.30 0.02
N LEU A 98 10.74 9.40 -0.84
CA LEU A 98 11.58 8.57 -1.69
C LEU A 98 11.02 8.53 -3.12
N LYS A 99 11.86 8.89 -4.11
CA LYS A 99 11.51 8.70 -5.53
C LYS A 99 11.44 7.21 -5.83
N VAL A 100 10.36 6.80 -6.51
CA VAL A 100 10.11 5.41 -6.87
C VAL A 100 9.71 5.30 -8.34
N TYR A 101 10.11 4.21 -8.97
CA TYR A 101 9.67 3.80 -10.29
C TYR A 101 8.93 2.48 -10.16
N PHE A 102 7.87 2.29 -10.92
CA PHE A 102 7.08 1.07 -10.86
C PHE A 102 6.66 0.60 -12.25
N GLN A 103 6.64 -0.70 -12.43
CA GLN A 103 6.30 -1.36 -13.68
C GLN A 103 5.55 -2.66 -13.45
N GLY A 104 4.77 -3.05 -14.44
CA GLY A 104 4.00 -4.29 -14.40
C GLY A 104 3.15 -4.50 -15.66
N PRO A 105 2.38 -5.60 -15.73
CA PRO A 105 1.45 -5.80 -16.81
C PRO A 105 0.33 -4.75 -16.79
N SER A 106 -0.07 -4.30 -17.98
CA SER A 106 -1.24 -3.46 -18.20
C SER A 106 -2.31 -4.30 -18.89
N LEU A 107 -3.40 -4.55 -18.19
CA LEU A 107 -4.56 -5.24 -18.74
C LEU A 107 -5.65 -4.20 -19.00
N GLY A 108 -5.58 -3.51 -20.15
CA GLY A 108 -6.60 -2.55 -20.53
C GLY A 108 -6.12 -1.61 -21.64
N TRP A 109 -7.08 -1.05 -22.36
CA TRP A 109 -6.88 -0.02 -23.36
C TRP A 109 -7.11 1.33 -22.68
N ASP A 110 -6.13 1.85 -21.98
CA ASP A 110 -6.12 3.27 -21.65
C ASP A 110 -5.57 4.02 -22.88
N ILE A 111 -6.50 4.43 -23.72
CA ILE A 111 -6.20 5.33 -24.85
C ILE A 111 -6.31 6.76 -24.29
N GLY A 112 -5.34 7.17 -23.53
CA GLY A 112 -5.16 8.56 -23.10
C GLY A 112 -3.67 8.88 -23.23
N GLY A 113 -3.31 9.81 -24.10
CA GLY A 113 -1.94 10.28 -24.24
C GLY A 113 -1.41 11.03 -23.03
N ASP A 114 -2.25 11.27 -22.04
CA ASP A 114 -1.91 11.87 -20.76
C ASP A 114 -1.81 10.76 -19.72
N GLY A 115 -0.67 10.71 -19.00
CA GLY A 115 -0.41 9.70 -17.98
C GLY A 115 -1.54 9.61 -16.95
N ALA A 116 -1.93 8.38 -16.60
CA ALA A 116 -2.94 8.17 -15.57
C ALA A 116 -2.35 8.44 -14.19
N ARG A 117 -3.04 9.26 -13.40
CA ARG A 117 -2.66 9.48 -11.99
C ARG A 117 -3.03 8.29 -11.14
N THR A 118 -2.11 7.87 -10.29
CA THR A 118 -2.32 6.78 -9.34
C THR A 118 -1.86 7.18 -7.93
N MET A 119 -2.71 6.93 -6.95
CA MET A 119 -2.37 7.02 -5.54
C MET A 119 -2.32 5.60 -4.98
N MET A 120 -1.22 5.22 -4.32
CA MET A 120 -1.09 3.88 -3.76
C MET A 120 -0.90 3.99 -2.25
N LEU A 121 -1.81 3.42 -1.48
CA LEU A 121 -1.65 3.31 -0.03
C LEU A 121 -0.67 2.18 0.30
N VAL A 122 0.20 2.40 1.28
CA VAL A 122 1.23 1.44 1.68
C VAL A 122 1.06 1.13 3.17
N TYR A 123 0.97 -0.15 3.48
CA TYR A 123 0.76 -0.66 4.84
C TYR A 123 1.92 -1.54 5.25
N ASN A 124 2.24 -1.48 6.53
CA ASN A 124 3.29 -2.30 7.16
C ASN A 124 4.68 -2.12 6.51
N LEU A 125 4.97 -0.94 5.98
CA LEU A 125 6.28 -0.63 5.41
C LEU A 125 7.29 -0.46 6.57
N PRO A 126 8.30 -1.33 6.71
CA PRO A 126 9.25 -1.26 7.82
C PRO A 126 10.32 -0.18 7.63
N ALA A 127 10.66 0.14 6.37
CA ALA A 127 11.59 1.18 5.97
C ALA A 127 11.32 1.58 4.53
N THR A 128 11.67 2.80 4.12
CA THR A 128 11.35 3.34 2.78
C THR A 128 11.87 2.47 1.65
N HIS A 129 13.10 1.97 1.75
CA HIS A 129 13.72 1.13 0.72
C HIS A 129 13.09 -0.28 0.61
N ALA A 130 12.33 -0.73 1.62
CA ALA A 130 11.61 -2.00 1.55
C ALA A 130 10.49 -2.01 0.51
N ILE A 131 10.13 -0.85 -0.04
CA ILE A 131 9.20 -0.75 -1.17
C ILE A 131 9.77 -1.38 -2.45
N TYR A 132 11.10 -1.43 -2.63
CA TYR A 132 11.76 -1.93 -3.84
C TYR A 132 11.71 -3.45 -3.93
N GLN A 133 10.55 -3.96 -4.29
CA GLN A 133 10.29 -5.39 -4.46
C GLN A 133 9.13 -5.63 -5.43
N ARG A 134 8.76 -6.89 -5.58
CA ARG A 134 7.64 -7.34 -6.40
C ARG A 134 6.43 -7.60 -5.53
N PHE A 135 5.29 -7.02 -5.91
CA PHE A 135 4.01 -7.21 -5.25
C PHE A 135 3.09 -8.04 -6.13
N GLY A 136 2.51 -9.09 -5.58
CA GLY A 136 1.51 -9.93 -6.24
C GLY A 136 0.09 -9.55 -5.83
N GLY A 137 -0.87 -9.73 -6.74
CA GLY A 137 -2.27 -9.45 -6.48
C GLY A 137 -2.89 -10.38 -5.43
N VAL A 138 -3.82 -9.82 -4.66
CA VAL A 138 -4.65 -10.58 -3.70
C VAL A 138 -6.02 -10.81 -4.33
N ASP A 139 -6.43 -12.06 -4.45
CA ASP A 139 -7.72 -12.43 -5.03
C ASP A 139 -8.88 -11.80 -4.25
N GLY A 140 -9.92 -11.37 -4.98
CA GLY A 140 -11.11 -10.76 -4.37
C GLY A 140 -10.90 -9.36 -3.75
N SER A 141 -9.73 -8.75 -3.91
CA SER A 141 -9.42 -7.43 -3.35
C SER A 141 -9.74 -6.26 -4.27
N ALA A 142 -10.28 -6.52 -5.46
CA ALA A 142 -10.63 -5.48 -6.42
C ALA A 142 -11.98 -4.83 -6.09
N TYR A 143 -12.01 -3.49 -6.03
CA TYR A 143 -13.21 -2.69 -5.82
C TYR A 143 -13.27 -1.55 -6.83
N PHE A 144 -14.49 -1.18 -7.21
CA PHE A 144 -14.76 -0.03 -8.06
C PHE A 144 -15.87 0.82 -7.45
N ILE A 145 -15.56 2.08 -7.13
CA ILE A 145 -16.49 2.99 -6.45
C ILE A 145 -16.33 4.40 -7.06
N GLY A 146 -17.43 4.97 -7.57
CA GLY A 146 -17.50 6.39 -7.95
C GLY A 146 -16.45 6.84 -8.97
N GLY A 147 -16.10 5.99 -9.95
CA GLY A 147 -15.10 6.31 -10.97
C GLY A 147 -13.65 6.00 -10.56
N PHE A 148 -13.45 5.42 -9.37
CA PHE A 148 -12.15 4.97 -8.89
C PHE A 148 -12.12 3.45 -8.74
N GLY A 149 -10.99 2.84 -9.10
CA GLY A 149 -10.72 1.44 -8.86
C GLY A 149 -9.58 1.25 -7.89
N MET A 150 -9.65 0.23 -7.05
CA MET A 150 -8.54 -0.21 -6.21
C MET A 150 -8.39 -1.72 -6.24
N THR A 151 -7.18 -2.20 -5.99
CA THR A 151 -6.90 -3.61 -5.76
C THR A 151 -5.75 -3.71 -4.76
N ALA A 152 -5.69 -4.79 -3.96
CA ALA A 152 -4.57 -4.99 -3.07
C ALA A 152 -3.52 -5.88 -3.72
N LEU A 153 -2.26 -5.53 -3.49
CA LEU A 153 -1.08 -6.30 -3.83
C LEU A 153 -0.30 -6.55 -2.54
N THR A 154 0.39 -7.66 -2.45
CA THR A 154 1.17 -7.98 -1.25
C THR A 154 2.55 -8.54 -1.58
N SER A 155 3.50 -8.29 -0.70
CA SER A 155 4.83 -8.88 -0.68
C SER A 155 5.45 -8.74 0.71
N ASN A 156 5.99 -9.83 1.26
CA ASN A 156 6.72 -9.81 2.54
C ASN A 156 5.99 -9.03 3.67
N ASN A 157 4.68 -9.28 3.84
CA ASN A 157 3.80 -8.61 4.81
C ASN A 157 3.51 -7.12 4.54
N ILE A 158 4.08 -6.52 3.51
CA ILE A 158 3.70 -5.18 3.05
C ILE A 158 2.48 -5.32 2.15
N VAL A 159 1.46 -4.49 2.39
CA VAL A 159 0.29 -4.39 1.53
C VAL A 159 0.34 -3.07 0.78
N LEU A 160 0.14 -3.13 -0.52
CA LEU A 160 0.07 -1.99 -1.43
C LEU A 160 -1.34 -1.95 -2.03
N VAL A 161 -2.00 -0.79 -1.96
CA VAL A 161 -3.35 -0.62 -2.50
C VAL A 161 -3.35 0.53 -3.52
N PRO A 162 -3.08 0.24 -4.80
CA PRO A 162 -3.22 1.23 -5.88
C PRO A 162 -4.68 1.66 -6.05
N ILE A 163 -4.88 2.98 -6.06
CA ILE A 163 -6.14 3.66 -6.35
C ILE A 163 -5.95 4.49 -7.61
N ARG A 164 -6.80 4.28 -8.60
CA ARG A 164 -6.74 4.96 -9.91
C ARG A 164 -8.06 5.59 -10.25
N SER A 165 -8.00 6.76 -10.91
CA SER A 165 -9.16 7.36 -11.57
C SER A 165 -9.21 6.92 -13.03
N GLY A 166 -10.40 6.73 -13.58
CA GLY A 166 -10.57 6.50 -15.01
C GLY A 166 -11.91 5.86 -15.37
N VAL A 167 -12.41 6.23 -16.52
CA VAL A 167 -13.69 5.73 -17.07
C VAL A 167 -13.53 4.36 -17.75
N GLY A 168 -12.30 3.88 -17.91
CA GLY A 168 -11.96 2.65 -18.63
C GLY A 168 -11.68 1.42 -17.76
N LEU A 169 -11.89 1.50 -16.46
CA LEU A 169 -11.69 0.37 -15.56
C LEU A 169 -12.71 -0.73 -15.83
N ARG A 170 -12.40 -1.59 -16.81
CA ARG A 170 -13.13 -2.84 -16.99
C ARG A 170 -12.89 -3.71 -15.77
N LEU A 171 -13.98 -3.99 -15.05
CA LEU A 171 -14.03 -4.93 -13.93
C LEU A 171 -13.28 -6.21 -14.31
N GLY A 172 -12.25 -6.57 -13.56
CA GLY A 172 -11.54 -7.83 -13.70
C GLY A 172 -10.13 -7.74 -14.28
N ALA A 173 -9.67 -6.60 -14.73
CA ALA A 173 -8.27 -6.42 -15.11
C ALA A 173 -7.42 -6.28 -13.85
N ASN A 174 -7.28 -7.34 -13.12
CA ASN A 174 -6.43 -7.41 -11.94
C ASN A 174 -5.00 -7.17 -12.37
N VAL A 175 -4.43 -6.14 -11.82
CA VAL A 175 -3.00 -6.01 -11.78
C VAL A 175 -2.48 -7.11 -10.87
N GLY A 176 -2.27 -8.27 -11.43
CA GLY A 176 -1.69 -9.37 -10.67
C GLY A 176 -0.26 -9.13 -10.22
N TYR A 177 0.34 -7.98 -10.58
CA TYR A 177 1.76 -7.77 -10.33
C TYR A 177 2.19 -6.31 -10.49
N LEU A 178 3.06 -5.84 -9.58
CA LEU A 178 3.73 -4.55 -9.67
C LEU A 178 5.13 -4.66 -9.06
N LYS A 179 6.14 -4.19 -9.78
CA LYS A 179 7.53 -4.16 -9.32
C LYS A 179 7.96 -2.72 -9.09
N PHE A 180 8.54 -2.45 -7.93
CA PHE A 180 9.16 -1.16 -7.63
C PHE A 180 10.67 -1.23 -7.76
N THR A 181 11.26 -0.16 -8.30
CA THR A 181 12.70 -0.01 -8.51
C THR A 181 13.19 1.40 -8.16
N PRO A 182 14.46 1.55 -7.73
CA PRO A 182 15.03 2.87 -7.44
C PRO A 182 15.36 3.69 -8.70
N GLN A 183 15.38 3.04 -9.85
CA GLN A 183 15.67 3.66 -11.14
C GLN A 183 14.69 3.15 -12.19
N SER A 184 14.47 3.96 -13.22
CA SER A 184 13.67 3.54 -14.38
C SER A 184 14.31 2.31 -15.05
N THR A 185 13.50 1.31 -15.36
CA THR A 185 13.95 0.09 -16.06
C THR A 185 12.89 -0.38 -17.05
N TRP A 186 13.34 -0.91 -18.18
CA TRP A 186 12.48 -1.51 -19.18
C TRP A 186 12.07 -2.96 -18.86
N ASN A 187 12.73 -3.58 -17.88
CA ASN A 187 12.41 -4.94 -17.45
C ASN A 187 11.31 -4.93 -16.38
N PRO A 188 10.05 -5.26 -16.72
CA PRO A 188 8.93 -5.27 -15.79
C PRO A 188 8.92 -6.51 -14.87
N PHE A 189 9.80 -7.50 -15.10
CA PHE A 189 9.84 -8.78 -14.37
C PHE A 189 11.04 -8.90 -13.45
#